data_10819fb2e0ba90b8f1a308bc8fff4cd2
#
_entry.id   10819fb2e0ba90b8f1a308bc8fff4cd2
#
_cell.length_a   1.000
_cell.length_b   1.000
_cell.length_c   1.000
_cell.angle_alpha   90.00
_cell.angle_beta   90.00
_cell.angle_gamma   90.00
#
_symmetry.space_group_name_H-M   'P 1'
#
loop_
_entity.id
_entity.type
_entity.pdbx_description
1 polymer ?
#
loop_
_entity_poly.entity_id
_entity_poly.type
_entity_poly.pdbx_seq_one_letter_code
_entity_poly.pdbx_strand_id
1 'polypeptide(L)'
;MRLLDRYLFRELLTPLAFCLGGLVILGTCFSLFAELGELQERKLHLLEVAEYSLAILPGFLVLVLPITLLLAVLYALTQHTRHHELTAMRAAGISLWRICLPYFVTGLLASAGVFALNEYIVPRSVNWAEHIKSRYVHKPGDVESKNTFNNFGFSNAREHRSWFISEYRLRPPEMLKVQVNSALPDGSLRRFYADRAIRTNGSWTFFNVSAYAQADSAAPLVPSFQTNVLAMPELNETPRQIQSEIKISSYQNLRRSRSADIPLSDIAAYLRLHPTLSHADASWLFTKYYGRLATPWTCLIVVLIAIPFGAASGRRNLFLGVAGSLFICFAYFVLQQISIAFGSGGHLTPWLAAWLPNLVFGATGLVLMARVR
;
A
#
# COMPACT_ATOMS: atom_id res chain seq x y z
N MET A 1 -25.05 -16.93 -17.07
CA MET A 1 -25.65 -15.60 -16.80
C MET A 1 -27.01 -15.52 -17.48
N ARG A 2 -28.06 -15.12 -16.77
CA ARG A 2 -29.37 -14.86 -17.37
C ARG A 2 -29.29 -13.61 -18.26
N LEU A 3 -30.17 -13.49 -19.27
CA LEU A 3 -30.21 -12.33 -20.20
C LEU A 3 -30.23 -10.98 -19.44
N LEU A 4 -31.01 -10.92 -18.36
CA LEU A 4 -31.11 -9.76 -17.48
C LEU A 4 -29.77 -9.37 -16.85
N ASP A 5 -29.01 -10.33 -16.34
CA ASP A 5 -27.72 -10.05 -15.69
C ASP A 5 -26.73 -9.44 -16.69
N ARG A 6 -26.71 -9.98 -17.93
CA ARG A 6 -25.87 -9.47 -19.00
C ARG A 6 -26.25 -8.05 -19.44
N TYR A 7 -27.55 -7.77 -19.47
CA TYR A 7 -28.08 -6.45 -19.78
C TYR A 7 -27.63 -5.42 -18.73
N LEU A 8 -27.94 -5.69 -17.45
CA LEU A 8 -27.58 -4.80 -16.34
C LEU A 8 -26.07 -4.56 -16.21
N PHE A 9 -25.28 -5.61 -16.45
CA PHE A 9 -23.82 -5.52 -16.44
C PHE A 9 -23.30 -4.63 -17.59
N ARG A 10 -23.83 -4.76 -18.80
CA ARG A 10 -23.45 -3.92 -19.95
C ARG A 10 -23.81 -2.47 -19.72
N GLU A 11 -25.01 -2.20 -19.19
CA GLU A 11 -25.46 -0.83 -18.86
C GLU A 11 -24.62 -0.18 -17.75
N LEU A 12 -24.03 -0.97 -16.86
CA LEU A 12 -23.10 -0.46 -15.85
C LEU A 12 -21.70 -0.18 -16.42
N LEU A 13 -21.19 -1.05 -17.32
CA LEU A 13 -19.82 -0.91 -17.84
C LEU A 13 -19.61 0.37 -18.65
N THR A 14 -20.60 0.80 -19.40
CA THR A 14 -20.53 2.03 -20.23
C THR A 14 -20.26 3.26 -19.37
N PRO A 15 -21.11 3.63 -18.38
CA PRO A 15 -20.84 4.78 -17.53
C PRO A 15 -19.60 4.59 -16.66
N LEU A 16 -19.28 3.35 -16.25
CA LEU A 16 -18.05 3.07 -15.51
C LEU A 16 -16.80 3.44 -16.33
N ALA A 17 -16.75 3.04 -17.60
CA ALA A 17 -15.63 3.37 -18.49
C ALA A 17 -15.49 4.88 -18.73
N PHE A 18 -16.62 5.59 -18.97
CA PHE A 18 -16.60 7.04 -19.16
C PHE A 18 -16.19 7.78 -17.89
N CYS A 19 -16.75 7.44 -16.74
CA CYS A 19 -16.39 8.08 -15.47
C CYS A 19 -14.92 7.78 -15.11
N LEU A 20 -14.47 6.54 -15.30
CA LEU A 20 -13.08 6.17 -15.04
C LEU A 20 -12.12 6.95 -15.95
N GLY A 21 -12.36 6.96 -17.26
CA GLY A 21 -11.55 7.71 -18.22
C GLY A 21 -11.52 9.20 -17.89
N GLY A 22 -12.66 9.82 -17.63
CA GLY A 22 -12.76 11.24 -17.28
C GLY A 22 -11.99 11.60 -16.01
N LEU A 23 -12.17 10.81 -14.92
CA LEU A 23 -11.49 11.07 -13.66
C LEU A 23 -9.99 10.75 -13.74
N VAL A 24 -9.56 9.77 -14.52
CA VAL A 24 -8.15 9.48 -14.76
C VAL A 24 -7.48 10.63 -15.51
N ILE A 25 -8.10 11.14 -16.57
CA ILE A 25 -7.56 12.30 -17.32
C ILE A 25 -7.48 13.52 -16.39
N LEU A 26 -8.54 13.83 -15.66
CA LEU A 26 -8.57 14.98 -14.77
C LEU A 26 -7.54 14.85 -13.64
N GLY A 27 -7.40 13.68 -13.05
CA GLY A 27 -6.43 13.45 -11.98
C GLY A 27 -4.98 13.46 -12.45
N THR A 28 -4.68 12.90 -13.63
CA THR A 28 -3.34 12.99 -14.23
C THR A 28 -2.99 14.43 -14.58
N CYS A 29 -3.91 15.20 -15.14
CA CYS A 29 -3.70 16.63 -15.37
C CYS A 29 -3.43 17.36 -14.05
N PHE A 30 -4.24 17.13 -13.01
CA PHE A 30 -4.05 17.77 -11.71
C PHE A 30 -2.70 17.41 -11.09
N SER A 31 -2.30 16.13 -11.11
CA SER A 31 -1.00 15.69 -10.59
C SER A 31 0.17 16.33 -11.33
N LEU A 32 0.07 16.43 -12.66
CA LEU A 32 1.09 17.10 -13.47
C LEU A 32 1.20 18.58 -13.13
N PHE A 33 0.06 19.27 -12.97
CA PHE A 33 0.07 20.67 -12.56
C PHE A 33 0.66 20.88 -11.16
N ALA A 34 0.33 20.01 -10.23
CA ALA A 34 0.84 20.10 -8.85
C ALA A 34 2.37 19.92 -8.78
N GLU A 35 2.94 19.12 -9.67
CA GLU A 35 4.37 18.82 -9.71
C GLU A 35 5.14 19.59 -10.81
N LEU A 36 4.44 20.47 -11.54
CA LEU A 36 5.02 21.17 -12.72
C LEU A 36 6.30 21.93 -12.36
N GLY A 37 6.33 22.61 -11.20
CA GLY A 37 7.51 23.32 -10.70
C GLY A 37 8.70 22.39 -10.52
N GLU A 38 8.50 21.23 -9.86
CA GLU A 38 9.55 20.25 -9.63
C GLU A 38 10.04 19.62 -10.92
N LEU A 39 9.12 19.32 -11.85
CA LEU A 39 9.43 18.75 -13.17
C LEU A 39 10.24 19.74 -14.04
N GLN A 40 9.91 21.05 -14.00
CA GLN A 40 10.63 22.10 -14.70
C GLN A 40 12.02 22.35 -14.13
N GLU A 41 12.17 22.42 -12.80
CA GLU A 41 13.47 22.54 -12.13
C GLU A 41 14.41 21.41 -12.51
N ARG A 42 13.88 20.19 -12.67
CA ARG A 42 14.61 19.00 -13.09
C ARG A 42 14.84 18.90 -14.59
N LYS A 43 14.34 19.85 -15.41
CA LYS A 43 14.48 19.90 -16.89
C LYS A 43 14.06 18.60 -17.59
N LEU A 44 12.98 17.95 -17.13
CA LEU A 44 12.47 16.72 -17.72
C LEU A 44 11.93 16.98 -19.13
N HIS A 45 12.26 16.11 -20.07
CA HIS A 45 11.71 16.14 -21.42
C HIS A 45 10.25 15.69 -21.45
N LEU A 46 9.49 16.12 -22.46
CA LEU A 46 8.06 15.83 -22.59
C LEU A 46 7.76 14.31 -22.53
N LEU A 47 8.63 13.50 -23.10
CA LEU A 47 8.48 12.05 -23.12
C LEU A 47 8.65 11.42 -21.72
N GLU A 48 9.50 11.99 -20.89
CA GLU A 48 9.72 11.56 -19.50
C GLU A 48 8.59 12.00 -18.59
N VAL A 49 7.98 13.16 -18.85
CA VAL A 49 6.75 13.59 -18.18
C VAL A 49 5.60 12.63 -18.50
N ALA A 50 5.50 12.15 -19.74
CA ALA A 50 4.53 11.12 -20.10
C ALA A 50 4.84 9.78 -19.42
N GLU A 51 6.10 9.35 -19.39
CA GLU A 51 6.55 8.16 -18.67
C GLU A 51 6.24 8.25 -17.15
N TYR A 52 6.51 9.41 -16.55
CA TYR A 52 6.18 9.69 -15.16
C TYR A 52 4.67 9.63 -14.89
N SER A 53 3.86 10.21 -15.79
CA SER A 53 2.40 10.16 -15.68
C SER A 53 1.87 8.74 -15.73
N LEU A 54 2.42 7.88 -16.57
CA LEU A 54 2.09 6.46 -16.61
C LEU A 54 2.52 5.73 -15.34
N ALA A 55 3.64 6.13 -14.73
CA ALA A 55 4.14 5.52 -13.52
C ALA A 55 3.26 5.84 -12.29
N ILE A 56 2.65 7.02 -12.18
CA ILE A 56 1.76 7.37 -11.05
C ILE A 56 0.33 6.86 -11.22
N LEU A 57 -0.07 6.52 -12.44
CA LEU A 57 -1.44 6.14 -12.80
C LEU A 57 -2.00 4.96 -11.96
N PRO A 58 -1.27 3.87 -11.67
CA PRO A 58 -1.80 2.77 -10.85
C PRO A 58 -2.20 3.19 -9.43
N GLY A 59 -1.38 4.06 -8.80
CA GLY A 59 -1.70 4.59 -7.47
C GLY A 59 -2.97 5.45 -7.50
N PHE A 60 -3.13 6.25 -8.54
CA PHE A 60 -4.31 7.08 -8.74
C PHE A 60 -5.57 6.24 -9.01
N LEU A 61 -5.46 5.15 -9.79
CA LEU A 61 -6.56 4.22 -10.06
C LEU A 61 -7.16 3.63 -8.79
N VAL A 62 -6.34 3.28 -7.80
CA VAL A 62 -6.80 2.75 -6.51
C VAL A 62 -7.72 3.74 -5.80
N LEU A 63 -7.42 5.04 -5.86
CA LEU A 63 -8.22 6.09 -5.24
C LEU A 63 -9.51 6.36 -6.02
N VAL A 64 -9.43 6.41 -7.34
CA VAL A 64 -10.52 6.84 -8.22
C VAL A 64 -11.54 5.74 -8.46
N LEU A 65 -11.13 4.47 -8.46
CA LEU A 65 -11.98 3.33 -8.80
C LEU A 65 -13.23 3.20 -7.91
N PRO A 66 -13.18 3.38 -6.58
CA PRO A 66 -14.40 3.40 -5.76
C PRO A 66 -15.35 4.56 -6.10
N ILE A 67 -14.79 5.74 -6.43
CA ILE A 67 -15.59 6.94 -6.77
C ILE A 67 -16.28 6.74 -8.11
N THR A 68 -15.55 6.22 -9.11
CA THR A 68 -16.12 5.92 -10.44
C THR A 68 -17.20 4.86 -10.35
N LEU A 69 -17.00 3.85 -9.51
CA LEU A 69 -17.99 2.79 -9.31
C LEU A 69 -19.28 3.34 -8.66
N LEU A 70 -19.15 4.24 -7.66
CA LEU A 70 -20.27 4.95 -7.08
C LEU A 70 -21.10 5.66 -8.17
N LEU A 71 -20.42 6.51 -8.94
CA LEU A 71 -21.07 7.32 -9.97
C LEU A 71 -21.71 6.45 -11.06
N ALA A 72 -21.03 5.39 -11.49
CA ALA A 72 -21.53 4.47 -12.51
C ALA A 72 -22.78 3.71 -12.04
N VAL A 73 -22.77 3.18 -10.80
CA VAL A 73 -23.92 2.47 -10.23
C VAL A 73 -25.10 3.40 -10.04
N LEU A 74 -24.86 4.61 -9.53
CA LEU A 74 -25.90 5.63 -9.40
C LEU A 74 -26.52 5.99 -10.75
N TYR A 75 -25.67 6.25 -11.75
CA TYR A 75 -26.14 6.59 -13.10
C TYR A 75 -26.97 5.45 -13.68
N ALA A 76 -26.46 4.21 -13.66
CA ALA A 76 -27.16 3.04 -14.21
C ALA A 76 -28.52 2.80 -13.51
N LEU A 77 -28.55 2.79 -12.18
CA LEU A 77 -29.80 2.59 -11.42
C LEU A 77 -30.79 3.73 -11.61
N THR A 78 -30.32 4.96 -11.68
CA THR A 78 -31.18 6.12 -11.93
C THR A 78 -31.76 6.06 -13.34
N GLN A 79 -30.98 5.65 -14.34
CA GLN A 79 -31.45 5.49 -15.71
C GLN A 79 -32.56 4.41 -15.79
N HIS A 80 -32.34 3.26 -15.17
CA HIS A 80 -33.36 2.19 -15.07
C HIS A 80 -34.62 2.66 -14.33
N THR A 81 -34.45 3.47 -13.29
CA THR A 81 -35.62 4.04 -12.55
C THR A 81 -36.36 5.05 -13.41
N ARG A 82 -35.66 5.92 -14.12
CA ARG A 82 -36.22 6.95 -15.00
C ARG A 82 -37.02 6.35 -16.16
N HIS A 83 -36.55 5.26 -16.73
CA HIS A 83 -37.25 4.53 -17.80
C HIS A 83 -38.30 3.53 -17.29
N HIS A 84 -38.59 3.54 -15.98
CA HIS A 84 -39.55 2.64 -15.33
C HIS A 84 -39.16 1.12 -15.44
N GLU A 85 -37.95 0.80 -15.89
CA GLU A 85 -37.45 -0.57 -16.01
C GLU A 85 -37.37 -1.26 -14.66
N LEU A 86 -36.87 -0.56 -13.64
CA LEU A 86 -36.76 -1.09 -12.28
C LEU A 86 -38.18 -1.43 -11.74
N THR A 87 -39.16 -0.57 -12.02
CA THR A 87 -40.58 -0.77 -11.62
C THR A 87 -41.15 -1.99 -12.34
N ALA A 88 -40.89 -2.13 -13.65
CA ALA A 88 -41.39 -3.25 -14.45
C ALA A 88 -40.78 -4.58 -13.97
N MET A 89 -39.45 -4.62 -13.71
CA MET A 89 -38.78 -5.81 -13.17
C MET A 89 -39.36 -6.23 -11.81
N ARG A 90 -39.64 -5.26 -10.92
CA ARG A 90 -40.25 -5.51 -9.61
C ARG A 90 -41.72 -5.97 -9.73
N ALA A 91 -42.47 -5.40 -10.64
CA ALA A 91 -43.83 -5.84 -10.93
C ALA A 91 -43.88 -7.27 -11.48
N ALA A 92 -42.85 -7.69 -12.20
CA ALA A 92 -42.67 -9.08 -12.63
C ALA A 92 -42.20 -10.03 -11.49
N GLY A 93 -42.16 -9.58 -10.24
CA GLY A 93 -41.83 -10.39 -9.07
C GLY A 93 -40.32 -10.55 -8.82
N ILE A 94 -39.44 -9.80 -9.53
CA ILE A 94 -38.00 -9.90 -9.32
C ILE A 94 -37.61 -9.03 -8.09
N SER A 95 -36.96 -9.65 -7.10
CA SER A 95 -36.52 -8.95 -5.90
C SER A 95 -35.42 -7.94 -6.21
N LEU A 96 -35.37 -6.83 -5.47
CA LEU A 96 -34.34 -5.79 -5.62
C LEU A 96 -32.92 -6.39 -5.46
N TRP A 97 -32.73 -7.32 -4.51
CA TRP A 97 -31.44 -8.01 -4.30
C TRP A 97 -30.98 -8.75 -5.56
N ARG A 98 -31.92 -9.38 -6.28
CA ARG A 98 -31.62 -10.09 -7.52
C ARG A 98 -31.21 -9.14 -8.66
N ILE A 99 -31.87 -7.98 -8.73
CA ILE A 99 -31.54 -6.93 -9.71
C ILE A 99 -30.15 -6.33 -9.39
N CYS A 100 -29.83 -6.18 -8.11
CA CYS A 100 -28.57 -5.59 -7.67
C CYS A 100 -27.37 -6.54 -7.72
N LEU A 101 -27.59 -7.85 -7.93
CA LEU A 101 -26.52 -8.86 -7.95
C LEU A 101 -25.38 -8.53 -8.94
N PRO A 102 -25.62 -8.10 -10.20
CA PRO A 102 -24.55 -7.72 -11.11
C PRO A 102 -23.69 -6.55 -10.59
N TYR A 103 -24.29 -5.58 -9.89
CA TYR A 103 -23.54 -4.46 -9.29
C TYR A 103 -22.65 -4.93 -8.14
N PHE A 104 -23.14 -5.84 -7.28
CA PHE A 104 -22.31 -6.44 -6.23
C PHE A 104 -21.16 -7.26 -6.79
N VAL A 105 -21.40 -8.03 -7.85
CA VAL A 105 -20.34 -8.80 -8.53
C VAL A 105 -19.28 -7.85 -9.09
N THR A 106 -19.70 -6.75 -9.72
CA THR A 106 -18.77 -5.72 -10.22
C THR A 106 -17.99 -5.07 -9.07
N GLY A 107 -18.66 -4.76 -7.96
CA GLY A 107 -18.03 -4.24 -6.74
C GLY A 107 -16.98 -5.20 -6.17
N LEU A 108 -17.28 -6.50 -6.15
CA LEU A 108 -16.35 -7.52 -5.68
C LEU A 108 -15.14 -7.67 -6.62
N LEU A 109 -15.37 -7.67 -7.94
CA LEU A 109 -14.30 -7.69 -8.94
C LEU A 109 -13.42 -6.45 -8.85
N ALA A 110 -14.02 -5.27 -8.67
CA ALA A 110 -13.29 -4.02 -8.45
C ALA A 110 -12.47 -4.08 -7.14
N SER A 111 -13.03 -4.64 -6.06
CA SER A 111 -12.32 -4.86 -4.79
C SER A 111 -11.09 -5.76 -4.98
N ALA A 112 -11.24 -6.87 -5.71
CA ALA A 112 -10.13 -7.76 -6.04
C ALA A 112 -9.08 -7.04 -6.92
N GLY A 113 -9.54 -6.22 -7.88
CA GLY A 113 -8.67 -5.38 -8.72
C GLY A 113 -7.87 -4.38 -7.90
N VAL A 114 -8.52 -3.64 -6.98
CA VAL A 114 -7.84 -2.70 -6.06
C VAL A 114 -6.82 -3.41 -5.19
N PHE A 115 -7.16 -4.60 -4.67
CA PHE A 115 -6.20 -5.40 -3.89
C PHE A 115 -4.97 -5.77 -4.72
N ALA A 116 -5.18 -6.29 -5.93
CA ALA A 116 -4.09 -6.66 -6.82
C ALA A 116 -3.23 -5.46 -7.25
N LEU A 117 -3.86 -4.32 -7.55
CA LEU A 117 -3.16 -3.07 -7.85
C LEU A 117 -2.28 -2.64 -6.67
N ASN A 118 -2.84 -2.61 -5.46
CA ASN A 118 -2.13 -2.19 -4.26
C ASN A 118 -0.96 -3.08 -3.89
N GLU A 119 -1.08 -4.40 -4.07
CA GLU A 119 -0.04 -5.34 -3.63
C GLU A 119 1.07 -5.51 -4.67
N TYR A 120 0.71 -5.59 -5.97
CA TYR A 120 1.67 -5.97 -7.02
C TYR A 120 2.12 -4.81 -7.90
N ILE A 121 1.25 -3.85 -8.21
CA ILE A 121 1.51 -2.85 -9.24
C ILE A 121 1.96 -1.53 -8.62
N VAL A 122 1.24 -1.01 -7.63
CA VAL A 122 1.53 0.28 -7.00
C VAL A 122 2.96 0.35 -6.43
N PRO A 123 3.49 -0.66 -5.69
CA PRO A 123 4.85 -0.55 -5.17
C PRO A 123 5.92 -0.49 -6.27
N ARG A 124 5.68 -1.17 -7.40
CA ARG A 124 6.59 -1.13 -8.54
C ARG A 124 6.52 0.21 -9.28
N SER A 125 5.32 0.75 -9.44
CA SER A 125 5.08 1.99 -10.15
C SER A 125 5.61 3.21 -9.38
N VAL A 126 5.51 3.23 -8.04
CA VAL A 126 6.11 4.26 -7.20
C VAL A 126 7.64 4.25 -7.33
N ASN A 127 8.27 3.08 -7.24
CA ASN A 127 9.71 2.95 -7.44
C ASN A 127 10.14 3.43 -8.84
N TRP A 128 9.32 3.16 -9.88
CA TRP A 128 9.59 3.61 -11.24
C TRP A 128 9.46 5.14 -11.36
N ALA A 129 8.43 5.74 -10.77
CA ALA A 129 8.25 7.20 -10.72
C ALA A 129 9.44 7.90 -10.03
N GLU A 130 9.91 7.37 -8.89
CA GLU A 130 11.10 7.86 -8.20
C GLU A 130 12.37 7.71 -9.06
N HIS A 131 12.47 6.63 -9.82
CA HIS A 131 13.55 6.41 -10.77
C HIS A 131 13.60 7.49 -11.86
N ILE A 132 12.44 7.88 -12.41
CA ILE A 132 12.36 8.93 -13.43
C ILE A 132 12.81 10.27 -12.82
N LYS A 133 12.26 10.64 -11.67
CA LYS A 133 12.64 11.86 -10.95
C LYS A 133 14.13 11.95 -10.63
N SER A 134 14.76 10.84 -10.36
CA SER A 134 16.17 10.81 -9.93
C SER A 134 17.17 10.74 -11.09
N ARG A 135 16.74 10.47 -12.34
CA ARG A 135 17.64 10.48 -13.51
C ARG A 135 18.37 11.83 -13.70
N TYR A 136 17.75 12.93 -13.28
CA TYR A 136 18.24 14.30 -13.47
C TYR A 136 18.90 14.94 -12.23
N VAL A 137 18.82 14.31 -11.07
CA VAL A 137 19.48 14.82 -9.85
C VAL A 137 20.95 14.40 -9.80
N HIS A 138 21.34 13.38 -10.58
CA HIS A 138 22.68 12.79 -10.49
C HIS A 138 23.50 13.05 -11.75
N LYS A 139 24.77 13.52 -11.55
CA LYS A 139 25.78 13.62 -12.59
C LYS A 139 26.07 12.24 -13.22
N PRO A 140 26.54 12.16 -14.49
CA PRO A 140 26.96 10.90 -15.08
C PRO A 140 28.12 10.31 -14.28
N GLY A 141 27.86 9.34 -13.44
CA GLY A 141 28.74 8.71 -12.46
C GLY A 141 28.02 8.11 -11.26
N ASP A 142 26.85 8.63 -10.92
CA ASP A 142 26.07 8.23 -9.75
C ASP A 142 25.05 7.10 -10.02
N VAL A 143 25.11 6.43 -11.18
CA VAL A 143 24.20 5.31 -11.50
C VAL A 143 24.42 4.12 -10.57
N GLU A 144 25.59 4.03 -9.92
CA GLU A 144 25.87 3.03 -8.88
C GLU A 144 25.12 3.26 -7.57
N SER A 145 24.71 4.51 -7.28
CA SER A 145 24.12 4.85 -5.97
C SER A 145 22.71 4.32 -5.74
N LYS A 146 21.99 3.91 -6.77
CA LYS A 146 20.58 3.45 -6.64
C LYS A 146 20.41 1.98 -6.27
N ASN A 147 21.40 1.16 -6.59
CA ASN A 147 21.45 -0.22 -6.13
C ASN A 147 22.18 -0.33 -4.78
N THR A 148 22.60 0.80 -4.22
CA THR A 148 23.49 0.86 -3.05
C THR A 148 22.81 1.68 -1.96
N PHE A 149 22.70 1.10 -0.78
CA PHE A 149 22.22 1.78 0.43
C PHE A 149 23.40 1.98 1.35
N ASN A 150 23.57 3.23 1.82
CA ASN A 150 24.72 3.59 2.65
C ASN A 150 24.31 3.80 4.11
N ASN A 151 25.16 3.36 5.03
CA ASN A 151 25.10 3.59 6.46
C ASN A 151 23.73 3.27 7.08
N PHE A 152 23.32 2.02 7.01
CA PHE A 152 22.12 1.59 7.70
C PHE A 152 22.40 0.47 8.72
N GLY A 153 21.57 0.44 9.76
CA GLY A 153 21.60 -0.61 10.76
C GLY A 153 20.20 -1.17 10.99
N PHE A 154 20.14 -2.45 11.31
CA PHE A 154 18.92 -3.09 11.75
C PHE A 154 19.20 -4.08 12.88
N SER A 155 18.17 -4.42 13.65
CA SER A 155 18.27 -5.34 14.78
C SER A 155 17.34 -6.53 14.57
N ASN A 156 17.89 -7.73 14.68
CA ASN A 156 17.13 -8.97 14.76
C ASN A 156 16.94 -9.33 16.24
N ALA A 157 15.81 -8.90 16.81
CA ALA A 157 15.54 -9.08 18.23
C ALA A 157 15.35 -10.56 18.63
N ARG A 158 14.98 -11.46 17.69
CA ARG A 158 14.82 -12.90 17.97
C ARG A 158 16.14 -13.59 18.25
N GLU A 159 17.16 -13.19 17.51
CA GLU A 159 18.49 -13.79 17.58
C GLU A 159 19.46 -12.91 18.37
N HIS A 160 18.96 -11.83 18.99
CA HIS A 160 19.75 -10.84 19.75
C HIS A 160 20.95 -10.32 18.97
N ARG A 161 20.74 -10.01 17.66
CA ARG A 161 21.78 -9.54 16.74
C ARG A 161 21.47 -8.14 16.23
N SER A 162 22.51 -7.32 16.12
CA SER A 162 22.44 -6.01 15.49
C SER A 162 23.44 -5.92 14.36
N TRP A 163 22.94 -5.49 13.21
CA TRP A 163 23.73 -5.35 11.98
C TRP A 163 23.95 -3.87 11.69
N PHE A 164 25.19 -3.52 11.34
CA PHE A 164 25.56 -2.21 10.82
C PHE A 164 26.30 -2.44 9.52
N ILE A 165 25.81 -1.86 8.43
CA ILE A 165 26.31 -2.07 7.08
C ILE A 165 26.61 -0.71 6.49
N SER A 166 27.86 -0.47 6.11
CA SER A 166 28.22 0.82 5.52
C SER A 166 27.72 0.94 4.09
N GLU A 167 27.72 -0.16 3.33
CA GLU A 167 27.24 -0.16 1.96
C GLU A 167 26.57 -1.51 1.67
N TYR A 168 25.32 -1.48 1.20
CA TYR A 168 24.56 -2.65 0.77
C TYR A 168 24.19 -2.53 -0.70
N ARG A 169 24.62 -3.47 -1.51
CA ARG A 169 24.27 -3.57 -2.93
C ARG A 169 23.15 -4.58 -3.12
N LEU A 170 22.12 -4.18 -3.87
CA LEU A 170 20.93 -5.02 -4.10
C LEU A 170 21.16 -6.12 -5.14
N ARG A 171 21.97 -5.86 -6.15
CA ARG A 171 22.20 -6.77 -7.28
C ARG A 171 23.65 -6.68 -7.78
N PRO A 172 24.46 -7.74 -7.53
CA PRO A 172 24.21 -8.90 -6.66
C PRO A 172 24.08 -8.49 -5.18
N PRO A 173 23.40 -9.28 -4.31
CA PRO A 173 23.30 -8.97 -2.89
C PRO A 173 24.67 -9.08 -2.21
N GLU A 174 25.25 -7.95 -1.89
CA GLU A 174 26.59 -7.80 -1.35
C GLU A 174 26.60 -6.71 -0.27
N MET A 175 27.34 -6.95 0.80
CA MET A 175 27.57 -6.00 1.88
C MET A 175 29.03 -5.61 1.93
N LEU A 176 29.32 -4.34 2.13
CA LEU A 176 30.66 -3.83 2.35
C LEU A 176 30.76 -3.19 3.72
N LYS A 177 31.88 -3.42 4.40
CA LYS A 177 32.15 -2.94 5.77
C LYS A 177 30.99 -3.27 6.72
N VAL A 178 30.81 -4.55 6.97
CA VAL A 178 29.73 -5.09 7.80
C VAL A 178 30.23 -5.25 9.23
N GLN A 179 29.43 -4.80 10.18
CA GLN A 179 29.59 -5.10 11.60
C GLN A 179 28.34 -5.86 12.08
N VAL A 180 28.57 -7.00 12.71
CA VAL A 180 27.49 -7.77 13.36
C VAL A 180 27.81 -7.87 14.84
N ASN A 181 26.90 -7.43 15.67
CA ASN A 181 26.97 -7.60 17.11
C ASN A 181 25.96 -8.68 17.51
N SER A 182 26.40 -9.70 18.23
CA SER A 182 25.57 -10.78 18.74
C SER A 182 25.70 -10.86 20.24
N ALA A 183 24.59 -10.78 20.97
CA ALA A 183 24.55 -11.04 22.39
C ALA A 183 24.35 -12.54 22.61
N LEU A 184 25.21 -13.16 23.40
CA LEU A 184 25.11 -14.56 23.78
C LEU A 184 24.24 -14.70 25.04
N PRO A 185 23.67 -15.90 25.29
CA PRO A 185 22.85 -16.17 26.48
C PRO A 185 23.56 -15.97 27.81
N ASP A 186 24.90 -16.03 27.82
CA ASP A 186 25.76 -15.80 28.99
C ASP A 186 26.00 -14.32 29.31
N GLY A 187 25.39 -13.40 28.54
CA GLY A 187 25.56 -11.96 28.68
C GLY A 187 26.77 -11.38 27.95
N SER A 188 27.63 -12.24 27.38
CA SER A 188 28.77 -11.80 26.60
C SER A 188 28.35 -11.29 25.22
N LEU A 189 29.13 -10.34 24.67
CA LEU A 189 28.91 -9.76 23.35
C LEU A 189 29.98 -10.23 22.39
N ARG A 190 29.59 -10.76 21.25
CA ARG A 190 30.50 -11.01 20.12
C ARG A 190 30.31 -9.94 19.07
N ARG A 191 31.41 -9.39 18.58
CA ARG A 191 31.43 -8.37 17.55
C ARG A 191 32.27 -8.85 16.37
N PHE A 192 31.66 -8.91 15.18
CA PHE A 192 32.34 -9.30 13.94
C PHE A 192 32.43 -8.07 13.04
N TYR A 193 33.60 -7.82 12.52
CA TYR A 193 33.84 -6.86 11.46
C TYR A 193 34.29 -7.62 10.21
N ALA A 194 33.70 -7.31 9.08
CA ALA A 194 34.11 -7.87 7.80
C ALA A 194 34.13 -6.77 6.73
N ASP A 195 35.15 -6.84 5.85
CA ASP A 195 35.25 -5.88 4.74
C ASP A 195 34.14 -6.11 3.70
N ARG A 196 33.77 -7.38 3.52
CA ARG A 196 32.83 -7.80 2.49
C ARG A 196 32.04 -9.02 2.95
N ALA A 197 30.75 -9.07 2.60
CA ALA A 197 29.93 -10.27 2.77
C ALA A 197 29.10 -10.52 1.50
N ILE A 198 29.10 -11.78 1.05
CA ILE A 198 28.34 -12.24 -0.13
C ILE A 198 27.49 -13.42 0.30
N ARG A 199 26.29 -13.52 -0.27
CA ARG A 199 25.44 -14.67 -0.03
C ARG A 199 25.71 -15.77 -1.04
N THR A 200 26.24 -16.91 -0.56
CA THR A 200 26.57 -18.08 -1.36
C THR A 200 25.86 -19.31 -0.78
N ASN A 201 25.17 -20.09 -1.59
CA ASN A 201 24.46 -21.30 -1.17
C ASN A 201 23.48 -21.14 0.01
N GLY A 202 22.82 -19.96 0.10
CA GLY A 202 21.83 -19.71 1.14
C GLY A 202 22.39 -19.18 2.47
N SER A 203 23.71 -19.13 2.66
CA SER A 203 24.40 -18.58 3.83
C SER A 203 25.26 -17.36 3.47
N TRP A 204 25.55 -16.52 4.47
CA TRP A 204 26.47 -15.39 4.30
C TRP A 204 27.91 -15.84 4.47
N THR A 205 28.73 -15.54 3.48
CA THR A 205 30.19 -15.74 3.51
C THR A 205 30.85 -14.38 3.66
N PHE A 206 31.61 -14.21 4.72
CA PHE A 206 32.32 -12.98 5.09
C PHE A 206 33.79 -13.08 4.72
N PHE A 207 34.34 -11.97 4.26
CA PHE A 207 35.75 -11.86 3.86
C PHE A 207 36.47 -10.85 4.74
N ASN A 208 37.72 -11.12 5.11
CA ASN A 208 38.57 -10.34 6.01
C ASN A 208 37.87 -10.09 7.35
N VAL A 209 37.53 -11.16 8.05
CA VAL A 209 36.79 -11.12 9.30
C VAL A 209 37.72 -10.90 10.49
N SER A 210 37.39 -9.89 11.30
CA SER A 210 38.00 -9.67 12.62
C SER A 210 36.91 -9.82 13.69
N ALA A 211 37.08 -10.80 14.58
CA ALA A 211 36.15 -11.07 15.66
C ALA A 211 36.72 -10.59 16.99
N TYR A 212 35.83 -9.98 17.77
CA TYR A 212 36.10 -9.49 19.11
C TYR A 212 35.07 -10.08 20.09
N ALA A 213 35.55 -10.45 21.26
CA ALA A 213 34.69 -10.84 22.38
C ALA A 213 34.74 -9.79 23.47
N GLN A 214 33.61 -9.58 24.11
CA GLN A 214 33.42 -8.65 25.22
C GLN A 214 32.64 -9.40 26.30
N ALA A 215 33.24 -9.59 27.46
CA ALA A 215 32.63 -10.39 28.52
C ALA A 215 31.39 -9.73 29.13
N ASP A 216 31.36 -8.38 29.17
CA ASP A 216 30.23 -7.57 29.64
C ASP A 216 30.23 -6.24 28.90
N SER A 217 29.12 -5.53 28.85
CA SER A 217 28.97 -4.24 28.16
C SER A 217 29.97 -3.16 28.62
N ALA A 218 30.54 -3.29 29.82
CA ALA A 218 31.57 -2.42 30.40
C ALA A 218 32.99 -2.93 30.21
N ALA A 219 33.20 -4.19 29.77
CA ALA A 219 34.52 -4.77 29.61
C ALA A 219 35.19 -4.31 28.30
N PRO A 220 36.53 -4.29 28.22
CA PRO A 220 37.21 -3.96 26.96
C PRO A 220 37.00 -5.05 25.91
N LEU A 221 36.99 -4.63 24.64
CA LEU A 221 36.95 -5.53 23.50
C LEU A 221 38.28 -6.28 23.38
N VAL A 222 38.24 -7.61 23.44
CA VAL A 222 39.41 -8.47 23.29
C VAL A 222 39.36 -9.14 21.91
N PRO A 223 40.39 -9.04 21.08
CA PRO A 223 40.48 -9.76 19.83
C PRO A 223 40.35 -11.27 20.07
N SER A 224 39.43 -11.91 19.35
CA SER A 224 39.22 -13.37 19.46
C SER A 224 39.91 -14.13 18.35
N PHE A 225 39.66 -13.79 17.11
CA PHE A 225 40.34 -14.37 15.95
C PHE A 225 40.26 -13.46 14.72
N GLN A 226 41.12 -13.69 13.74
CA GLN A 226 41.09 -13.12 12.41
C GLN A 226 41.15 -14.22 11.37
N THR A 227 40.34 -14.08 10.31
CA THR A 227 40.34 -15.04 9.20
C THR A 227 40.00 -14.35 7.89
N ASN A 228 40.55 -14.86 6.79
CA ASN A 228 40.31 -14.27 5.48
C ASN A 228 38.92 -14.61 4.93
N VAL A 229 38.37 -15.79 5.29
CA VAL A 229 37.05 -16.22 4.83
C VAL A 229 36.32 -16.96 5.95
N LEU A 230 35.09 -16.58 6.23
CA LEU A 230 34.24 -17.21 7.24
C LEU A 230 32.81 -17.36 6.72
N ALA A 231 32.38 -18.61 6.56
CA ALA A 231 30.97 -18.89 6.27
C ALA A 231 30.19 -19.00 7.59
N MET A 232 29.12 -18.24 7.73
CA MET A 232 28.28 -18.24 8.92
C MET A 232 26.86 -18.70 8.57
N PRO A 233 26.57 -20.01 8.62
CA PRO A 233 25.21 -20.53 8.37
C PRO A 233 24.21 -20.11 9.45
N GLU A 234 24.70 -19.69 10.63
CA GLU A 234 23.88 -19.17 11.73
C GLU A 234 23.20 -17.83 11.40
N LEU A 235 23.71 -17.10 10.42
CA LEU A 235 23.15 -15.81 9.98
C LEU A 235 22.13 -16.05 8.88
N ASN A 236 20.87 -16.22 9.30
CA ASN A 236 19.75 -16.63 8.43
C ASN A 236 19.05 -15.47 7.71
N GLU A 237 19.44 -14.23 7.97
CA GLU A 237 18.81 -13.05 7.41
C GLU A 237 18.88 -13.08 5.88
N THR A 238 17.72 -13.10 5.24
CA THR A 238 17.63 -13.14 3.78
C THR A 238 17.78 -11.75 3.17
N PRO A 239 18.26 -11.63 1.91
CA PRO A 239 18.29 -10.33 1.21
C PRO A 239 16.93 -9.63 1.16
N ARG A 240 15.83 -10.38 1.08
CA ARG A 240 14.47 -9.81 1.13
C ARG A 240 14.14 -9.20 2.50
N GLN A 241 14.57 -9.82 3.58
CA GLN A 241 14.42 -9.29 4.93
C GLN A 241 15.21 -8.00 5.09
N ILE A 242 16.48 -7.98 4.68
CA ILE A 242 17.33 -6.80 4.74
C ILE A 242 16.73 -5.65 3.88
N GLN A 243 16.19 -5.94 2.71
CA GLN A 243 15.49 -4.96 1.88
C GLN A 243 14.24 -4.42 2.57
N SER A 244 13.47 -5.25 3.28
CA SER A 244 12.31 -4.77 4.05
C SER A 244 12.73 -3.87 5.21
N GLU A 245 13.85 -4.19 5.89
CA GLU A 245 14.44 -3.33 6.93
C GLU A 245 14.85 -1.96 6.39
N ILE A 246 15.56 -1.94 5.27
CA ILE A 246 15.99 -0.71 4.62
C ILE A 246 14.77 0.14 4.26
N LYS A 247 13.76 -0.45 3.65
CA LYS A 247 12.54 0.25 3.28
C LYS A 247 11.84 0.83 4.51
N ILE A 248 11.61 0.02 5.54
CA ILE A 248 10.86 0.46 6.72
C ILE A 248 11.65 1.47 7.54
N SER A 249 12.97 1.29 7.70
CA SER A 249 13.81 2.29 8.39
C SER A 249 13.86 3.63 7.63
N SER A 250 13.90 3.60 6.31
CA SER A 250 13.79 4.82 5.49
C SER A 250 12.42 5.50 5.66
N TYR A 251 11.34 4.72 5.85
CA TYR A 251 10.00 5.25 6.09
C TYR A 251 9.77 5.69 7.54
N GLN A 252 10.44 5.12 8.53
CA GLN A 252 10.41 5.62 9.92
C GLN A 252 11.06 7.01 10.03
N ASN A 253 12.13 7.26 9.30
CA ASN A 253 12.70 8.60 9.13
C ASN A 253 11.76 9.54 8.33
N LEU A 254 10.88 8.98 7.52
CA LEU A 254 9.85 9.65 6.72
C LEU A 254 8.45 9.61 7.40
N ARG A 255 8.33 9.65 8.73
CA ARG A 255 7.05 9.95 9.42
C ARG A 255 6.34 11.18 8.85
N ARG A 256 7.07 11.99 8.04
CA ARG A 256 6.57 13.10 7.23
C ARG A 256 6.02 12.70 5.85
N SER A 257 6.34 11.52 5.32
CA SER A 257 5.80 11.07 4.02
C SER A 257 4.47 10.36 4.24
N ARG A 258 3.38 11.03 3.88
CA ARG A 258 1.99 10.56 4.03
C ARG A 258 1.63 9.30 3.22
N SER A 259 2.45 8.88 2.29
CA SER A 259 2.16 7.76 1.38
C SER A 259 3.30 6.72 1.32
N ALA A 260 3.59 6.09 2.46
CA ALA A 260 4.45 4.92 2.42
C ALA A 260 3.65 3.70 1.95
N ASP A 261 3.70 3.43 0.65
CA ASP A 261 3.03 2.28 0.02
C ASP A 261 3.90 1.02 0.16
N ILE A 262 4.01 0.53 1.42
CA ILE A 262 4.80 -0.66 1.74
C ILE A 262 3.95 -1.91 1.46
N PRO A 263 4.41 -2.89 0.65
CA PRO A 263 3.70 -4.14 0.43
C PRO A 263 3.42 -4.91 1.72
N LEU A 264 2.30 -5.64 1.77
CA LEU A 264 1.96 -6.49 2.92
C LEU A 264 3.07 -7.50 3.24
N SER A 265 3.73 -8.04 2.19
CA SER A 265 4.84 -8.97 2.32
C SER A 265 6.03 -8.38 3.09
N ASP A 266 6.36 -7.10 2.83
CA ASP A 266 7.48 -6.41 3.48
C ASP A 266 7.14 -6.10 4.95
N ILE A 267 5.90 -5.65 5.23
CA ILE A 267 5.42 -5.44 6.61
C ILE A 267 5.45 -6.76 7.40
N ALA A 268 4.97 -7.86 6.80
CA ALA A 268 4.96 -9.16 7.46
C ALA A 268 6.39 -9.69 7.73
N ALA A 269 7.33 -9.47 6.81
CA ALA A 269 8.73 -9.83 7.01
C ALA A 269 9.36 -9.04 8.16
N TYR A 270 9.09 -7.74 8.22
CA TYR A 270 9.58 -6.88 9.30
C TYR A 270 9.03 -7.28 10.68
N LEU A 271 7.72 -7.52 10.78
CA LEU A 271 7.09 -7.96 12.04
C LEU A 271 7.63 -9.31 12.54
N ARG A 272 8.08 -10.18 11.64
CA ARG A 272 8.72 -11.45 12.03
C ARG A 272 10.09 -11.25 12.67
N LEU A 273 10.86 -10.26 12.23
CA LEU A 273 12.18 -9.95 12.78
C LEU A 273 12.11 -9.17 14.09
N HIS A 274 11.06 -8.37 14.28
CA HIS A 274 10.88 -7.50 15.44
C HIS A 274 9.68 -7.89 16.29
N PRO A 275 9.76 -8.92 17.15
CA PRO A 275 8.67 -9.33 18.03
C PRO A 275 8.40 -8.29 19.12
N THR A 276 9.41 -7.47 19.48
CA THR A 276 9.32 -6.42 20.52
C THR A 276 9.47 -5.05 19.88
N LEU A 277 8.39 -4.55 19.28
CA LEU A 277 8.32 -3.18 18.75
C LEU A 277 7.92 -2.20 19.83
N SER A 278 8.35 -0.95 19.70
CA SER A 278 7.78 0.13 20.52
C SER A 278 6.27 0.23 20.25
N HIS A 279 5.48 0.61 21.25
CA HIS A 279 4.03 0.74 21.09
C HIS A 279 3.63 1.65 19.93
N ALA A 280 4.39 2.73 19.70
CA ALA A 280 4.14 3.67 18.62
C ALA A 280 4.41 3.07 17.23
N ASP A 281 5.52 2.33 17.07
CA ASP A 281 5.90 1.71 15.80
C ASP A 281 4.98 0.53 15.47
N ALA A 282 4.63 -0.26 16.48
CA ALA A 282 3.66 -1.35 16.36
C ALA A 282 2.30 -0.81 15.90
N SER A 283 1.78 0.23 16.56
CA SER A 283 0.48 0.83 16.19
C SER A 283 0.48 1.35 14.77
N TRP A 284 1.56 2.04 14.36
CA TRP A 284 1.70 2.55 12.99
C TRP A 284 1.74 1.42 11.94
N LEU A 285 2.59 0.40 12.16
CA LEU A 285 2.75 -0.73 11.22
C LEU A 285 1.47 -1.57 11.10
N PHE A 286 0.86 -1.93 12.24
CA PHE A 286 -0.38 -2.70 12.22
C PHE A 286 -1.54 -1.91 11.60
N THR A 287 -1.61 -0.59 11.81
CA THR A 287 -2.62 0.26 11.17
C THR A 287 -2.44 0.25 9.64
N LYS A 288 -1.21 0.34 9.14
CA LYS A 288 -0.91 0.21 7.71
C LYS A 288 -1.25 -1.19 7.17
N TYR A 289 -0.91 -2.24 7.91
CA TYR A 289 -1.22 -3.62 7.55
C TYR A 289 -2.72 -3.85 7.39
N TYR A 290 -3.50 -3.54 8.44
CA TYR A 290 -4.96 -3.70 8.40
C TYR A 290 -5.63 -2.73 7.43
N GLY A 291 -5.10 -1.51 7.26
CA GLY A 291 -5.57 -0.54 6.29
C GLY A 291 -5.50 -1.06 4.86
N ARG A 292 -4.40 -1.73 4.48
CA ARG A 292 -4.28 -2.36 3.16
C ARG A 292 -5.27 -3.51 2.92
N LEU A 293 -5.62 -4.25 3.98
CA LEU A 293 -6.65 -5.29 3.89
C LEU A 293 -8.06 -4.70 3.84
N ALA A 294 -8.31 -3.58 4.50
CA ALA A 294 -9.61 -2.93 4.56
C ALA A 294 -9.93 -2.10 3.31
N THR A 295 -8.93 -1.45 2.69
CA THR A 295 -9.11 -0.55 1.54
C THR A 295 -9.85 -1.19 0.35
N PRO A 296 -9.58 -2.41 -0.10
CA PRO A 296 -10.29 -3.01 -1.23
C PRO A 296 -11.80 -3.11 -1.03
N TRP A 297 -12.25 -3.33 0.20
CA TRP A 297 -13.68 -3.45 0.54
C TRP A 297 -14.47 -2.16 0.34
N THR A 298 -13.78 -1.02 0.19
CA THR A 298 -14.41 0.27 -0.14
C THR A 298 -15.26 0.18 -1.40
N CYS A 299 -14.82 -0.55 -2.43
CA CYS A 299 -15.61 -0.72 -3.66
C CYS A 299 -16.95 -1.41 -3.41
N LEU A 300 -16.99 -2.42 -2.55
CA LEU A 300 -18.22 -3.10 -2.19
C LEU A 300 -19.16 -2.20 -1.34
N ILE A 301 -18.59 -1.49 -0.38
CA ILE A 301 -19.31 -0.55 0.50
C ILE A 301 -19.97 0.56 -0.33
N VAL A 302 -19.22 1.10 -1.29
CA VAL A 302 -19.70 2.15 -2.18
C VAL A 302 -20.87 1.69 -3.05
N VAL A 303 -20.83 0.46 -3.58
CA VAL A 303 -21.97 -0.14 -4.30
C VAL A 303 -23.18 -0.28 -3.38
N LEU A 304 -22.98 -0.77 -2.16
CA LEU A 304 -24.03 -0.95 -1.17
C LEU A 304 -24.73 0.38 -0.82
N ILE A 305 -23.97 1.48 -0.75
CA ILE A 305 -24.50 2.83 -0.52
C ILE A 305 -25.20 3.36 -1.77
N ALA A 306 -24.65 3.15 -2.98
CA ALA A 306 -25.18 3.67 -4.22
C ALA A 306 -26.61 3.14 -4.53
N ILE A 307 -26.86 1.87 -4.23
CA ILE A 307 -28.13 1.19 -4.56
C ILE A 307 -29.35 1.90 -3.98
N PRO A 308 -29.45 2.20 -2.68
CA PRO A 308 -30.63 2.89 -2.12
C PRO A 308 -30.88 4.25 -2.76
N PHE A 309 -29.81 5.00 -3.05
CA PHE A 309 -29.94 6.33 -3.66
C PHE A 309 -30.34 6.26 -5.13
N GLY A 310 -29.79 5.32 -5.91
CA GLY A 310 -30.14 5.13 -7.30
C GLY A 310 -31.55 4.55 -7.49
N ALA A 311 -31.95 3.61 -6.63
CA ALA A 311 -33.26 2.97 -6.71
C ALA A 311 -34.41 3.85 -6.18
N ALA A 312 -34.15 4.78 -5.27
CA ALA A 312 -35.19 5.66 -4.66
C ALA A 312 -35.55 6.87 -5.54
N SER A 313 -34.87 7.12 -6.63
CA SER A 313 -34.93 8.37 -7.41
C SER A 313 -36.22 8.58 -8.22
N GLY A 314 -37.20 7.68 -8.20
CA GLY A 314 -38.43 7.75 -9.04
C GLY A 314 -39.29 9.00 -8.88
N ARG A 315 -39.17 9.79 -7.81
CA ARG A 315 -39.93 11.04 -7.57
C ARG A 315 -39.08 12.18 -7.00
N ARG A 316 -37.84 11.98 -6.66
CA ARG A 316 -36.93 13.03 -6.17
C ARG A 316 -36.00 13.50 -7.29
N ASN A 317 -35.63 14.78 -7.25
CA ASN A 317 -34.65 15.33 -8.20
C ASN A 317 -33.41 14.46 -8.24
N LEU A 318 -33.06 13.94 -9.43
CA LEU A 318 -31.84 13.17 -9.74
C LEU A 318 -30.61 13.76 -9.06
N PHE A 319 -30.55 15.10 -9.07
CA PHE A 319 -29.44 15.87 -8.49
C PHE A 319 -29.29 15.64 -6.98
N LEU A 320 -30.41 15.52 -6.23
CA LEU A 320 -30.34 15.27 -4.80
C LEU A 320 -29.81 13.88 -4.46
N GLY A 321 -30.14 12.87 -5.26
CA GLY A 321 -29.61 11.49 -5.08
C GLY A 321 -28.11 11.41 -5.32
N VAL A 322 -27.65 12.02 -6.42
CA VAL A 322 -26.22 12.06 -6.75
C VAL A 322 -25.44 12.89 -5.72
N ALA A 323 -25.94 14.08 -5.37
CA ALA A 323 -25.29 14.93 -4.37
C ALA A 323 -25.20 14.25 -3.00
N GLY A 324 -26.30 13.61 -2.56
CA GLY A 324 -26.35 12.90 -1.28
C GLY A 324 -25.36 11.73 -1.21
N SER A 325 -25.25 10.93 -2.27
CA SER A 325 -24.32 9.82 -2.32
C SER A 325 -22.85 10.26 -2.41
N LEU A 326 -22.58 11.33 -3.15
CA LEU A 326 -21.25 11.93 -3.22
C LEU A 326 -20.83 12.46 -1.85
N PHE A 327 -21.76 13.11 -1.12
CA PHE A 327 -21.52 13.58 0.24
C PHE A 327 -21.21 12.43 1.20
N ILE A 328 -21.95 11.33 1.13
CA ILE A 328 -21.69 10.13 1.95
C ILE A 328 -20.34 9.50 1.59
N CYS A 329 -20.01 9.45 0.31
CA CYS A 329 -18.69 8.95 -0.12
C CYS A 329 -17.56 9.84 0.41
N PHE A 330 -17.71 11.15 0.36
CA PHE A 330 -16.77 12.09 0.95
C PHE A 330 -16.63 11.88 2.47
N ALA A 331 -17.76 11.76 3.17
CA ALA A 331 -17.78 11.47 4.62
C ALA A 331 -17.07 10.14 4.94
N TYR A 332 -17.22 9.12 4.09
CA TYR A 332 -16.48 7.87 4.21
C TYR A 332 -14.97 8.10 4.16
N PHE A 333 -14.46 8.82 3.16
CA PHE A 333 -13.03 9.09 3.02
C PHE A 333 -12.48 9.96 4.17
N VAL A 334 -13.25 10.94 4.62
CA VAL A 334 -12.89 11.76 5.79
C VAL A 334 -12.78 10.89 7.03
N LEU A 335 -13.77 10.04 7.31
CA LEU A 335 -13.74 9.12 8.44
C LEU A 335 -12.56 8.15 8.32
N GLN A 336 -12.25 7.66 7.12
CA GLN A 336 -11.11 6.78 6.87
C GLN A 336 -9.79 7.46 7.24
N GLN A 337 -9.57 8.70 6.80
CA GLN A 337 -8.35 9.44 7.12
C GLN A 337 -8.20 9.72 8.62
N ILE A 338 -9.30 10.12 9.27
CA ILE A 338 -9.34 10.36 10.72
C ILE A 338 -9.02 9.05 11.46
N SER A 339 -9.70 7.95 11.13
CA SER A 339 -9.51 6.65 11.77
C SER A 339 -8.08 6.14 11.64
N ILE A 340 -7.48 6.24 10.44
CA ILE A 340 -6.09 5.85 10.19
C ILE A 340 -5.12 6.75 10.99
N ALA A 341 -5.40 8.05 11.10
CA ALA A 341 -4.58 8.97 11.88
C ALA A 341 -4.59 8.60 13.38
N PHE A 342 -5.76 8.32 13.94
CA PHE A 342 -5.90 7.88 15.35
C PHE A 342 -5.28 6.48 15.59
N GLY A 343 -5.41 5.56 14.63
CA GLY A 343 -4.79 4.24 14.72
C GLY A 343 -3.26 4.30 14.68
N SER A 344 -2.72 5.07 13.75
CA SER A 344 -1.26 5.26 13.63
C SER A 344 -0.65 6.05 14.79
N GLY A 345 -1.44 6.89 15.46
CA GLY A 345 -1.08 7.59 16.69
C GLY A 345 -1.19 6.73 17.96
N GLY A 346 -1.69 5.49 17.86
CA GLY A 346 -1.84 4.58 19.01
C GLY A 346 -3.06 4.87 19.90
N HIS A 347 -3.95 5.80 19.51
CA HIS A 347 -5.17 6.12 20.27
C HIS A 347 -6.32 5.13 20.04
N LEU A 348 -6.31 4.45 18.89
CA LEU A 348 -7.26 3.40 18.54
C LEU A 348 -6.48 2.11 18.25
N THR A 349 -7.13 0.97 18.54
CA THR A 349 -6.57 -0.32 18.14
C THR A 349 -6.43 -0.36 16.61
N PRO A 350 -5.29 -0.80 16.06
CA PRO A 350 -4.99 -0.73 14.63
C PRO A 350 -6.04 -1.41 13.73
N TRP A 351 -6.58 -2.54 14.20
CA TRP A 351 -7.64 -3.25 13.49
C TRP A 351 -8.92 -2.40 13.41
N LEU A 352 -9.36 -1.86 14.55
CA LEU A 352 -10.58 -1.04 14.58
C LEU A 352 -10.41 0.23 13.74
N ALA A 353 -9.27 0.90 13.84
CA ALA A 353 -8.98 2.09 13.04
C ALA A 353 -9.07 1.84 11.52
N ALA A 354 -8.61 0.68 11.06
CA ALA A 354 -8.65 0.32 9.65
C ALA A 354 -10.07 -0.06 9.16
N TRP A 355 -10.84 -0.78 9.98
CA TRP A 355 -12.15 -1.31 9.58
C TRP A 355 -13.33 -0.42 9.96
N LEU A 356 -13.17 0.56 10.85
CA LEU A 356 -14.25 1.42 11.36
C LEU A 356 -15.06 2.09 10.23
N PRO A 357 -14.48 2.69 9.19
CA PRO A 357 -15.25 3.26 8.09
C PRO A 357 -16.09 2.21 7.36
N ASN A 358 -15.50 1.05 7.09
CA ASN A 358 -16.20 -0.06 6.42
C ASN A 358 -17.37 -0.58 7.26
N LEU A 359 -17.21 -0.70 8.57
CA LEU A 359 -18.27 -1.14 9.47
C LEU A 359 -19.40 -0.13 9.56
N VAL A 360 -19.09 1.16 9.77
CA VAL A 360 -20.08 2.23 9.89
C VAL A 360 -20.88 2.39 8.61
N PHE A 361 -20.20 2.53 7.47
CA PHE A 361 -20.87 2.76 6.19
C PHE A 361 -21.46 1.48 5.60
N GLY A 362 -20.89 0.31 5.89
CA GLY A 362 -21.49 -0.97 5.55
C GLY A 362 -22.80 -1.20 6.28
N ALA A 363 -22.85 -0.97 7.59
CA ALA A 363 -24.07 -1.05 8.37
C ALA A 363 -25.12 -0.03 7.89
N THR A 364 -24.70 1.21 7.64
CA THR A 364 -25.58 2.27 7.10
C THR A 364 -26.17 1.88 5.75
N GLY A 365 -25.35 1.36 4.84
CA GLY A 365 -25.77 0.89 3.52
C GLY A 365 -26.78 -0.26 3.60
N LEU A 366 -26.53 -1.24 4.49
CA LEU A 366 -27.46 -2.36 4.72
C LEU A 366 -28.80 -1.88 5.28
N VAL A 367 -28.79 -0.97 6.25
CA VAL A 367 -30.02 -0.39 6.82
C VAL A 367 -30.80 0.39 5.76
N LEU A 368 -30.12 1.21 4.97
CA LEU A 368 -30.75 1.95 3.87
C LEU A 368 -31.33 0.99 2.82
N MET A 369 -30.61 -0.05 2.45
CA MET A 369 -31.08 -1.04 1.48
C MET A 369 -32.30 -1.82 1.99
N ALA A 370 -32.35 -2.16 3.27
CA ALA A 370 -33.49 -2.82 3.89
C ALA A 370 -34.77 -1.93 3.91
N ARG A 371 -34.60 -0.59 3.91
CA ARG A 371 -35.72 0.39 3.87
C ARG A 371 -36.27 0.65 2.47
N VAL A 372 -35.54 0.30 1.41
CA VAL A 372 -35.99 0.41 0.02
C VAL A 372 -36.94 -0.74 -0.29
N ARG A 373 -38.21 -0.57 0.07
CA ARG A 373 -39.30 -1.52 -0.25
C ARG A 373 -40.01 -1.16 -1.56
#